data_1bf71f0caf915a6ec901e78be6d5011c
#
_entry.id   1bf71f0caf915a6ec901e78be6d5011c
#
_cell.length_a   1.000
_cell.length_b   1.000
_cell.length_c   1.000
_cell.angle_alpha   90.00
_cell.angle_beta   90.00
_cell.angle_gamma   90.00
#
_symmetry.space_group_name_H-M   'P 1'
#
loop_
_entity.id
_entity.type
_entity.pdbx_description
1 polymer ?
#
loop_
_entity_poly.entity_id
_entity_poly.type
_entity_poly.pdbx_seq_one_letter_code
_entity_poly.pdbx_strand_id
1 'polypeptide(L)'
;MAKDYIKIAKKYMNDVLAGKIDACEYVKLACRRQAEDLKRKWDFEFDPKRAVRPCKFIELLKHVKGPKAGENIILEPWQIFIVTTIFGWVHKISRIRRFLTVYIEIPRSNGKSCLASAIAIYMLCADGEKGPDVFSFAVDKEQAKIVYDDAVAMINGNPALEKAFGIKVLSNCVKIKSTNGTMKPMSSESKKLDGLKPHCAVIDELHAHTSRKVWDLVKKSLNKREQPLLFAITTAGYNLQGICMEIRTTVAHILEGLIKSDSIFGIIYTADTSDPWDDLATIKKANPNFGISLQERNVLEDLELAKLSVQGQNDFKTKQLNIWCNSNSQWLDIAKWDKCKADLTMSDFIGSPCIVGMDLASKIDLCSLVYVFWKYNDLTDNLHFYAFQKSWIPEERVRTSNNVFYGNWVRDGLLKTNSGEITDYNQIEAEIIESAKYYDILCIAYDPSQATMISQDLINHGLNMVELSQTMRNISEPMKLVQALLYSVRLHHTGDPLFRWQAGNVVAHVDAKENIYPRKEKNVGDPKIDSMMALIMAFNQIIQKDIENTYMYYNNNDEGMNFNDVVLDF
;
A
#
# COMPACT_ATOMS: atom_id res chain seq x y z
N MET A 1 -11.03 16.68 -40.25
CA MET A 1 -10.39 15.36 -40.48
C MET A 1 -10.82 14.38 -39.41
N ALA A 2 -11.06 13.12 -39.75
CA ALA A 2 -11.41 12.10 -38.75
C ALA A 2 -10.23 11.86 -37.80
N LYS A 3 -10.48 11.74 -36.49
CA LYS A 3 -9.48 11.49 -35.44
C LYS A 3 -8.78 10.15 -35.68
N ASP A 4 -7.47 10.15 -35.86
CA ASP A 4 -6.65 8.94 -36.03
C ASP A 4 -6.14 8.45 -34.69
N TYR A 5 -6.89 7.59 -34.04
CA TYR A 5 -6.60 7.05 -32.70
C TYR A 5 -5.30 6.24 -32.68
N ILE A 6 -4.96 5.52 -33.76
CA ILE A 6 -3.72 4.73 -33.82
C ILE A 6 -2.50 5.64 -33.86
N LYS A 7 -2.56 6.71 -34.66
CA LYS A 7 -1.49 7.71 -34.72
C LYS A 7 -1.31 8.41 -33.38
N ILE A 8 -2.42 8.74 -32.68
CA ILE A 8 -2.37 9.38 -31.35
C ILE A 8 -1.76 8.43 -30.33
N ALA A 9 -2.19 7.17 -30.26
CA ALA A 9 -1.64 6.16 -29.34
C ALA A 9 -0.14 5.94 -29.58
N LYS A 10 0.26 5.79 -30.85
CA LYS A 10 1.68 5.65 -31.22
C LYS A 10 2.50 6.89 -30.85
N LYS A 11 1.92 8.08 -31.08
CA LYS A 11 2.60 9.34 -30.71
C LYS A 11 2.79 9.41 -29.20
N TYR A 12 1.75 9.15 -28.39
CA TYR A 12 1.88 9.12 -26.93
C TYR A 12 2.98 8.17 -26.47
N MET A 13 2.93 6.90 -26.93
CA MET A 13 3.94 5.89 -26.61
C MET A 13 5.37 6.37 -26.96
N ASN A 14 5.57 6.92 -28.15
CA ASN A 14 6.88 7.39 -28.60
C ASN A 14 7.36 8.63 -27.84
N ASP A 15 6.45 9.55 -27.51
CA ASP A 15 6.78 10.77 -26.75
C ASP A 15 7.16 10.43 -25.31
N VAL A 16 6.52 9.43 -24.68
CA VAL A 16 6.92 8.89 -23.37
C VAL A 16 8.29 8.23 -23.44
N LEU A 17 8.54 7.36 -24.42
CA LEU A 17 9.82 6.67 -24.58
C LEU A 17 10.98 7.60 -24.93
N ALA A 18 10.68 8.71 -25.60
CA ALA A 18 11.66 9.74 -25.95
C ALA A 18 11.85 10.80 -24.86
N GLY A 19 11.14 10.69 -23.70
CA GLY A 19 11.21 11.66 -22.62
C GLY A 19 10.57 13.03 -22.92
N LYS A 20 9.76 13.14 -23.99
CA LYS A 20 9.00 14.37 -24.31
C LYS A 20 7.77 14.55 -23.41
N ILE A 21 7.21 13.45 -22.94
CA ILE A 21 6.21 13.41 -21.90
C ILE A 21 6.91 12.84 -20.67
N ASP A 22 6.98 13.63 -19.61
CA ASP A 22 7.50 13.16 -18.34
C ASP A 22 6.53 12.13 -17.74
N ALA A 23 7.06 10.94 -17.45
CA ALA A 23 6.29 9.80 -16.98
C ALA A 23 7.15 8.94 -16.05
N CYS A 24 6.51 8.32 -15.05
CA CYS A 24 7.18 7.40 -14.14
C CYS A 24 7.67 6.14 -14.87
N GLU A 25 8.59 5.42 -14.23
CA GLU A 25 9.21 4.24 -14.83
C GLU A 25 8.18 3.17 -15.25
N TYR A 26 7.14 2.91 -14.46
CA TYR A 26 6.11 1.93 -14.84
C TYR A 26 5.32 2.29 -16.09
N VAL A 27 5.06 3.57 -16.32
CA VAL A 27 4.43 4.03 -17.57
C VAL A 27 5.38 3.85 -18.76
N LYS A 28 6.69 4.17 -18.59
CA LYS A 28 7.71 3.92 -19.61
C LYS A 28 7.82 2.43 -19.95
N LEU A 29 7.81 1.56 -18.92
CA LEU A 29 7.85 0.10 -19.09
C LEU A 29 6.59 -0.41 -19.83
N ALA A 30 5.39 0.10 -19.53
CA ALA A 30 4.17 -0.26 -20.27
C ALA A 30 4.24 0.16 -21.73
N CYS A 31 4.77 1.36 -22.02
CA CYS A 31 5.01 1.84 -23.39
C CYS A 31 6.07 1.01 -24.12
N ARG A 32 7.16 0.65 -23.44
CA ARG A 32 8.24 -0.21 -23.98
C ARG A 32 7.69 -1.59 -24.34
N ARG A 33 6.94 -2.23 -23.43
CA ARG A 33 6.28 -3.51 -23.68
C ARG A 33 5.40 -3.46 -24.94
N GLN A 34 4.56 -2.44 -25.09
CA GLN A 34 3.73 -2.28 -26.30
C GLN A 34 4.56 -2.11 -27.55
N ALA A 35 5.65 -1.32 -27.51
CA ALA A 35 6.53 -1.11 -28.65
C ALA A 35 7.28 -2.38 -29.08
N GLU A 36 7.67 -3.21 -28.11
CA GLU A 36 8.32 -4.51 -28.34
C GLU A 36 7.32 -5.54 -28.91
N ASP A 37 6.13 -5.62 -28.31
CA ASP A 37 5.07 -6.53 -28.76
C ASP A 37 4.66 -6.24 -30.20
N LEU A 38 4.61 -4.98 -30.63
CA LEU A 38 4.34 -4.59 -32.03
C LEU A 38 5.38 -5.08 -33.02
N LYS A 39 6.61 -5.36 -32.59
CA LYS A 39 7.71 -5.88 -33.43
C LYS A 39 7.84 -7.40 -33.35
N ARG A 40 7.27 -8.00 -32.33
CA ARG A 40 7.41 -9.43 -32.04
C ARG A 40 6.66 -10.30 -33.04
N LYS A 41 7.29 -11.37 -33.53
CA LYS A 41 6.63 -12.42 -34.31
C LYS A 41 6.16 -13.52 -33.36
N TRP A 42 4.86 -13.62 -33.15
CA TRP A 42 4.23 -14.54 -32.21
C TRP A 42 2.76 -14.84 -32.56
N ASP A 43 2.00 -15.47 -31.69
CA ASP A 43 0.63 -15.92 -31.95
C ASP A 43 -0.41 -14.80 -31.91
N PHE A 44 -0.03 -13.60 -31.47
CA PHE A 44 -0.92 -12.43 -31.44
C PHE A 44 -0.55 -11.44 -32.54
N GLU A 45 -1.55 -10.67 -32.95
CA GLU A 45 -1.40 -9.54 -33.86
C GLU A 45 -2.22 -8.34 -33.39
N PHE A 46 -1.77 -7.14 -33.74
CA PHE A 46 -2.47 -5.91 -33.44
C PHE A 46 -3.43 -5.58 -34.58
N ASP A 47 -4.73 -5.58 -34.27
CA ASP A 47 -5.82 -5.25 -35.22
C ASP A 47 -6.27 -3.79 -35.03
N PRO A 48 -5.89 -2.86 -35.92
CA PRO A 48 -6.25 -1.45 -35.80
C PRO A 48 -7.76 -1.20 -35.79
N LYS A 49 -8.56 -2.01 -36.49
CA LYS A 49 -10.02 -1.85 -36.53
C LYS A 49 -10.62 -2.14 -35.14
N ARG A 50 -10.18 -3.22 -34.52
CA ARG A 50 -10.60 -3.58 -33.16
C ARG A 50 -10.09 -2.55 -32.11
N ALA A 51 -8.90 -2.02 -32.26
CA ALA A 51 -8.35 -1.00 -31.40
C ALA A 51 -9.16 0.32 -31.43
N VAL A 52 -9.57 0.74 -32.59
CA VAL A 52 -10.27 2.03 -32.81
C VAL A 52 -11.76 1.98 -32.41
N ARG A 53 -12.39 0.82 -32.52
CA ARG A 53 -13.83 0.65 -32.27
C ARG A 53 -14.26 1.13 -30.86
N PRO A 54 -13.63 0.71 -29.75
CA PRO A 54 -14.00 1.19 -28.42
C PRO A 54 -13.72 2.68 -28.20
N CYS A 55 -12.64 3.24 -28.78
CA CYS A 55 -12.39 4.67 -28.71
C CYS A 55 -13.52 5.49 -29.36
N LYS A 56 -13.93 5.11 -30.58
CA LYS A 56 -15.05 5.77 -31.26
C LYS A 56 -16.37 5.63 -30.49
N PHE A 57 -16.61 4.46 -29.90
CA PHE A 57 -17.81 4.22 -29.10
C PHE A 57 -17.84 5.10 -27.84
N ILE A 58 -16.72 5.17 -27.09
CA ILE A 58 -16.62 5.96 -25.88
C ILE A 58 -16.83 7.45 -26.17
N GLU A 59 -16.32 7.97 -27.30
CA GLU A 59 -16.50 9.38 -27.68
C GLU A 59 -17.92 9.71 -28.19
N LEU A 60 -18.79 8.72 -28.32
CA LEU A 60 -20.24 8.95 -28.51
C LEU A 60 -20.97 9.18 -27.18
N LEU A 61 -20.38 8.78 -26.06
CA LEU A 61 -20.95 8.97 -24.73
C LEU A 61 -20.71 10.40 -24.24
N LYS A 62 -21.48 10.82 -23.23
CA LYS A 62 -21.39 12.15 -22.66
C LYS A 62 -20.86 12.11 -21.23
N HIS A 63 -20.15 13.16 -20.85
CA HIS A 63 -19.85 13.42 -19.46
C HIS A 63 -21.13 13.60 -18.64
N VAL A 64 -21.20 12.97 -17.46
CA VAL A 64 -22.40 12.98 -16.61
C VAL A 64 -22.28 13.92 -15.42
N LYS A 65 -21.05 14.33 -15.04
CA LYS A 65 -20.76 15.15 -13.87
C LYS A 65 -19.69 16.21 -14.18
N GLY A 66 -19.65 17.25 -13.36
CA GLY A 66 -18.64 18.30 -13.43
C GLY A 66 -18.88 19.34 -14.54
N PRO A 67 -17.89 20.21 -14.79
CA PRO A 67 -18.04 21.33 -15.73
C PRO A 67 -18.34 20.90 -17.18
N LYS A 68 -17.96 19.69 -17.57
CA LYS A 68 -18.19 19.14 -18.93
C LYS A 68 -19.46 18.30 -19.03
N ALA A 69 -20.33 18.29 -18.01
CA ALA A 69 -21.58 17.51 -18.06
C ALA A 69 -22.42 17.86 -19.29
N GLY A 70 -22.87 16.83 -20.03
CA GLY A 70 -23.61 16.97 -21.29
C GLY A 70 -22.76 17.07 -22.56
N GLU A 71 -21.45 17.35 -22.46
CA GLU A 71 -20.52 17.31 -23.59
C GLU A 71 -20.10 15.87 -23.91
N ASN A 72 -19.74 15.61 -25.16
CA ASN A 72 -19.20 14.31 -25.56
C ASN A 72 -17.84 14.07 -24.86
N ILE A 73 -17.61 12.82 -24.48
CA ILE A 73 -16.29 12.41 -23.96
C ILE A 73 -15.25 12.55 -25.08
N ILE A 74 -14.15 13.24 -24.76
CA ILE A 74 -12.98 13.31 -25.64
C ILE A 74 -11.87 12.56 -24.91
N LEU A 75 -11.46 11.42 -25.47
CA LEU A 75 -10.38 10.63 -24.91
C LEU A 75 -9.04 11.36 -25.04
N GLU A 76 -8.32 11.44 -23.94
CA GLU A 76 -6.96 11.97 -23.87
C GLU A 76 -5.95 10.96 -24.48
N PRO A 77 -4.78 11.41 -24.95
CA PRO A 77 -3.79 10.53 -25.60
C PRO A 77 -3.41 9.29 -24.77
N TRP A 78 -3.28 9.43 -23.45
CA TRP A 78 -2.98 8.33 -22.54
C TRP A 78 -4.14 7.32 -22.43
N GLN A 79 -5.38 7.80 -22.45
CA GLN A 79 -6.58 6.93 -22.46
C GLN A 79 -6.70 6.18 -23.78
N ILE A 80 -6.44 6.87 -24.90
CA ILE A 80 -6.40 6.25 -26.23
C ILE A 80 -5.33 5.17 -26.29
N PHE A 81 -4.14 5.40 -25.72
CA PHE A 81 -3.08 4.38 -25.63
C PHE A 81 -3.56 3.14 -24.88
N ILE A 82 -4.16 3.32 -23.70
CA ILE A 82 -4.69 2.22 -22.87
C ILE A 82 -5.76 1.44 -23.63
N VAL A 83 -6.79 2.13 -24.13
CA VAL A 83 -7.95 1.50 -24.78
C VAL A 83 -7.52 0.77 -26.05
N THR A 84 -6.71 1.40 -26.90
CA THR A 84 -6.24 0.75 -28.15
C THR A 84 -5.35 -0.45 -27.87
N THR A 85 -4.53 -0.42 -26.80
CA THR A 85 -3.69 -1.56 -26.42
C THR A 85 -4.54 -2.72 -25.91
N ILE A 86 -5.49 -2.49 -25.02
CA ILE A 86 -6.35 -3.54 -24.46
C ILE A 86 -7.14 -4.25 -25.55
N PHE A 87 -7.78 -3.51 -26.46
CA PHE A 87 -8.73 -4.06 -27.41
C PHE A 87 -8.13 -4.39 -28.78
N GLY A 88 -6.94 -3.86 -29.09
CA GLY A 88 -6.33 -4.06 -30.40
C GLY A 88 -5.60 -5.40 -30.57
N TRP A 89 -5.11 -6.01 -29.50
CA TRP A 89 -4.40 -7.28 -29.58
C TRP A 89 -5.34 -8.47 -29.59
N VAL A 90 -5.18 -9.32 -30.62
CA VAL A 90 -5.95 -10.54 -30.78
C VAL A 90 -5.05 -11.72 -31.16
N HIS A 91 -5.47 -12.92 -30.80
CA HIS A 91 -4.83 -14.14 -31.25
C HIS A 91 -5.11 -14.35 -32.76
N LYS A 92 -4.08 -14.65 -33.55
CA LYS A 92 -4.17 -14.70 -35.03
C LYS A 92 -5.23 -15.65 -35.59
N ILE A 93 -5.35 -16.82 -34.97
CA ILE A 93 -6.27 -17.87 -35.44
C ILE A 93 -7.66 -17.67 -34.84
N SER A 94 -7.78 -17.67 -33.51
CA SER A 94 -9.08 -17.62 -32.83
C SER A 94 -9.75 -16.25 -32.83
N ARG A 95 -8.97 -15.19 -33.10
CA ARG A 95 -9.42 -13.78 -33.06
C ARG A 95 -9.88 -13.34 -31.66
N ILE A 96 -9.61 -14.12 -30.63
CA ILE A 96 -9.92 -13.79 -29.24
C ILE A 96 -8.97 -12.68 -28.75
N ARG A 97 -9.48 -11.77 -27.93
CA ARG A 97 -8.71 -10.69 -27.29
C ARG A 97 -7.59 -11.27 -26.44
N ARG A 98 -6.38 -10.71 -26.56
CA ARG A 98 -5.21 -11.11 -25.80
C ARG A 98 -5.38 -10.81 -24.30
N PHE A 99 -5.76 -9.57 -23.97
CA PHE A 99 -5.83 -9.11 -22.59
C PHE A 99 -7.19 -9.43 -21.97
N LEU A 100 -7.19 -10.36 -21.02
CA LEU A 100 -8.38 -10.79 -20.27
C LEU A 100 -8.43 -10.18 -18.88
N THR A 101 -7.31 -9.66 -18.39
CA THR A 101 -7.19 -8.96 -17.11
C THR A 101 -6.48 -7.64 -17.34
N VAL A 102 -7.05 -6.58 -16.82
CA VAL A 102 -6.55 -5.21 -16.92
C VAL A 102 -6.38 -4.65 -15.50
N TYR A 103 -5.23 -4.06 -15.23
CA TYR A 103 -4.96 -3.32 -14.00
C TYR A 103 -4.48 -1.92 -14.34
N ILE A 104 -5.23 -0.92 -13.90
CA ILE A 104 -4.90 0.49 -14.08
C ILE A 104 -4.83 1.12 -12.70
N GLU A 105 -3.66 1.62 -12.33
CA GLU A 105 -3.45 2.37 -11.11
C GLU A 105 -3.11 3.81 -11.45
N ILE A 106 -3.94 4.75 -10.99
CA ILE A 106 -3.84 6.17 -11.37
C ILE A 106 -4.40 7.05 -10.24
N PRO A 107 -3.82 8.22 -9.92
CA PRO A 107 -4.26 9.10 -8.85
C PRO A 107 -5.72 9.55 -9.01
N ARG A 108 -6.26 10.14 -7.95
CA ARG A 108 -7.62 10.71 -7.97
C ARG A 108 -7.74 11.82 -9.02
N SER A 109 -8.97 12.13 -9.40
CA SER A 109 -9.31 13.21 -10.34
C SER A 109 -8.80 13.02 -11.79
N ASN A 110 -8.28 11.84 -12.16
CA ASN A 110 -7.85 11.50 -13.52
C ASN A 110 -8.94 10.79 -14.37
N GLY A 111 -10.21 10.89 -13.99
CA GLY A 111 -11.33 10.37 -14.83
C GLY A 111 -11.51 8.85 -14.80
N LYS A 112 -11.04 8.15 -13.73
CA LYS A 112 -11.14 6.69 -13.59
C LYS A 112 -12.53 6.14 -13.80
N SER A 113 -13.49 6.58 -12.98
CA SER A 113 -14.85 6.03 -13.00
C SER A 113 -15.57 6.31 -14.31
N CYS A 114 -15.33 7.47 -14.94
CA CYS A 114 -15.83 7.81 -16.26
C CYS A 114 -15.34 6.81 -17.33
N LEU A 115 -14.04 6.51 -17.35
CA LEU A 115 -13.45 5.54 -18.27
C LEU A 115 -13.99 4.12 -18.00
N ALA A 116 -14.07 3.71 -16.73
CA ALA A 116 -14.59 2.41 -16.32
C ALA A 116 -16.05 2.21 -16.73
N SER A 117 -16.89 3.22 -16.52
CA SER A 117 -18.32 3.20 -16.93
C SER A 117 -18.48 3.14 -18.43
N ALA A 118 -17.69 3.91 -19.19
CA ALA A 118 -17.71 3.89 -20.64
C ALA A 118 -17.27 2.53 -21.23
N ILE A 119 -16.23 1.91 -20.63
CA ILE A 119 -15.80 0.54 -21.00
C ILE A 119 -16.89 -0.48 -20.67
N ALA A 120 -17.54 -0.37 -19.50
CA ALA A 120 -18.64 -1.27 -19.13
C ALA A 120 -19.79 -1.20 -20.16
N ILE A 121 -20.17 0.00 -20.62
CA ILE A 121 -21.20 0.18 -21.66
C ILE A 121 -20.73 -0.41 -23.00
N TYR A 122 -19.45 -0.18 -23.38
CA TYR A 122 -18.90 -0.77 -24.61
C TYR A 122 -18.95 -2.31 -24.58
N MET A 123 -18.52 -2.92 -23.46
CA MET A 123 -18.56 -4.37 -23.28
C MET A 123 -19.98 -4.93 -23.27
N LEU A 124 -20.94 -4.16 -22.76
CA LEU A 124 -22.34 -4.53 -22.77
C LEU A 124 -22.97 -4.46 -24.17
N CYS A 125 -22.65 -3.41 -24.95
CA CYS A 125 -23.35 -3.08 -26.19
C CYS A 125 -22.60 -3.53 -27.45
N ALA A 126 -21.27 -3.40 -27.49
CA ALA A 126 -20.52 -3.34 -28.73
C ALA A 126 -19.28 -4.25 -28.83
N ASP A 127 -18.93 -5.01 -27.82
CA ASP A 127 -17.78 -5.94 -27.85
C ASP A 127 -18.05 -7.19 -28.70
N GLY A 128 -19.34 -7.51 -28.96
CA GLY A 128 -19.76 -8.58 -29.86
C GLY A 128 -20.16 -9.89 -29.17
N GLU A 129 -20.17 -9.93 -27.83
CA GLU A 129 -20.62 -11.10 -27.05
C GLU A 129 -22.14 -11.28 -27.14
N LYS A 130 -22.59 -12.54 -27.13
CA LYS A 130 -24.02 -12.90 -27.04
C LYS A 130 -24.42 -13.09 -25.59
N GLY A 131 -25.45 -12.39 -25.12
CA GLY A 131 -25.89 -12.40 -23.73
C GLY A 131 -24.78 -11.91 -22.79
N PRO A 132 -24.18 -10.71 -23.00
CA PRO A 132 -23.11 -10.21 -22.17
C PRO A 132 -23.63 -9.87 -20.78
N ASP A 133 -23.04 -10.47 -19.75
CA ASP A 133 -23.26 -10.08 -18.36
C ASP A 133 -22.09 -9.18 -17.90
N VAL A 134 -22.42 -7.93 -17.60
CA VAL A 134 -21.48 -6.92 -17.10
C VAL A 134 -21.77 -6.63 -15.64
N PHE A 135 -20.74 -6.64 -14.81
CA PHE A 135 -20.87 -6.36 -13.37
C PHE A 135 -19.90 -5.27 -12.95
N SER A 136 -20.36 -4.33 -12.14
CA SER A 136 -19.50 -3.41 -11.38
C SER A 136 -19.40 -3.90 -9.94
N PHE A 137 -18.18 -4.08 -9.46
CA PHE A 137 -17.89 -4.56 -8.10
C PHE A 137 -17.21 -3.45 -7.30
N ALA A 138 -17.61 -3.31 -6.02
CA ALA A 138 -16.90 -2.54 -5.02
C ALA A 138 -17.08 -3.19 -3.63
N VAL A 139 -16.48 -2.60 -2.61
CA VAL A 139 -16.51 -3.09 -1.22
C VAL A 139 -17.94 -3.12 -0.70
N ASP A 140 -18.64 -2.01 -0.85
CA ASP A 140 -20.04 -1.88 -0.46
C ASP A 140 -20.97 -1.62 -1.65
N LYS A 141 -22.27 -1.63 -1.38
CA LYS A 141 -23.30 -1.50 -2.43
C LYS A 141 -23.37 -0.07 -2.99
N GLU A 142 -23.08 0.93 -2.20
CA GLU A 142 -23.12 2.34 -2.62
C GLU A 142 -21.97 2.66 -3.57
N GLN A 143 -20.75 2.20 -3.23
CA GLN A 143 -19.59 2.32 -4.09
C GLN A 143 -19.74 1.54 -5.40
N ALA A 144 -20.30 0.30 -5.35
CA ALA A 144 -20.56 -0.48 -6.54
C ALA A 144 -21.51 0.21 -7.52
N LYS A 145 -22.41 1.06 -7.01
CA LYS A 145 -23.32 1.84 -7.82
C LYS A 145 -22.65 3.01 -8.55
N ILE A 146 -21.53 3.54 -8.10
CA ILE A 146 -20.90 4.72 -8.72
C ILE A 146 -20.66 4.49 -10.22
N VAL A 147 -19.97 3.40 -10.57
CA VAL A 147 -19.73 3.04 -11.99
C VAL A 147 -21.03 2.70 -12.71
N TYR A 148 -21.96 2.04 -12.03
CA TYR A 148 -23.25 1.69 -12.60
C TYR A 148 -24.13 2.93 -12.87
N ASP A 149 -24.25 3.84 -11.91
CA ASP A 149 -25.08 5.03 -12.00
C ASP A 149 -24.51 6.01 -13.05
N ASP A 150 -23.17 6.15 -13.13
CA ASP A 150 -22.53 6.91 -14.20
C ASP A 150 -22.82 6.28 -15.58
N ALA A 151 -22.76 4.95 -15.69
CA ALA A 151 -23.12 4.25 -16.94
C ALA A 151 -24.60 4.46 -17.29
N VAL A 152 -25.50 4.38 -16.32
CA VAL A 152 -26.94 4.67 -16.52
C VAL A 152 -27.14 6.12 -16.99
N ALA A 153 -26.46 7.08 -16.36
CA ALA A 153 -26.57 8.49 -16.75
C ALA A 153 -26.01 8.74 -18.16
N MET A 154 -24.90 8.07 -18.55
CA MET A 154 -24.36 8.11 -19.92
C MET A 154 -25.34 7.54 -20.94
N ILE A 155 -26.04 6.45 -20.63
CA ILE A 155 -27.05 5.83 -21.49
C ILE A 155 -28.24 6.78 -21.63
N ASN A 156 -28.82 7.25 -20.55
CA ASN A 156 -29.95 8.17 -20.53
C ASN A 156 -29.64 9.50 -21.28
N GLY A 157 -28.38 9.96 -21.19
CA GLY A 157 -27.90 11.12 -21.95
C GLY A 157 -27.72 10.88 -23.46
N ASN A 158 -27.94 9.65 -23.96
CA ASN A 158 -27.76 9.30 -25.35
C ASN A 158 -28.95 8.47 -25.91
N PRO A 159 -30.07 9.09 -26.27
CA PRO A 159 -31.25 8.41 -26.79
C PRO A 159 -30.99 7.58 -28.08
N ALA A 160 -30.00 8.00 -28.88
CA ALA A 160 -29.61 7.27 -30.07
C ALA A 160 -29.00 5.90 -29.75
N LEU A 161 -28.16 5.85 -28.70
CA LEU A 161 -27.59 4.61 -28.20
C LEU A 161 -28.67 3.69 -27.62
N GLU A 162 -29.58 4.26 -26.82
CA GLU A 162 -30.69 3.53 -26.22
C GLU A 162 -31.57 2.85 -27.32
N LYS A 163 -31.92 3.60 -28.37
CA LYS A 163 -32.69 3.11 -29.49
C LYS A 163 -31.93 2.06 -30.31
N ALA A 164 -30.63 2.31 -30.60
CA ALA A 164 -29.81 1.43 -31.44
C ALA A 164 -29.64 0.03 -30.86
N PHE A 165 -29.51 -0.09 -29.53
CA PHE A 165 -29.30 -1.36 -28.85
C PHE A 165 -30.54 -1.91 -28.13
N GLY A 166 -31.64 -1.18 -28.09
CA GLY A 166 -32.86 -1.55 -27.36
C GLY A 166 -32.64 -1.65 -25.86
N ILE A 167 -31.97 -0.63 -25.32
CA ILE A 167 -31.60 -0.60 -23.92
C ILE A 167 -32.82 -0.29 -23.04
N LYS A 168 -32.96 -1.01 -21.93
CA LYS A 168 -33.94 -0.70 -20.87
C LYS A 168 -33.21 -0.54 -19.54
N VAL A 169 -33.32 0.63 -18.96
CA VAL A 169 -32.80 0.92 -17.63
C VAL A 169 -33.85 0.59 -16.59
N LEU A 170 -33.50 -0.25 -15.63
CA LEU A 170 -34.28 -0.63 -14.44
C LEU A 170 -33.56 -0.15 -13.19
N SER A 171 -34.19 -0.17 -12.03
CA SER A 171 -33.64 0.36 -10.78
C SER A 171 -32.24 -0.17 -10.40
N ASN A 172 -31.94 -1.44 -10.69
CA ASN A 172 -30.66 -2.08 -10.37
C ASN A 172 -30.14 -2.99 -11.50
N CYS A 173 -30.59 -2.75 -12.73
CA CYS A 173 -30.19 -3.55 -13.88
C CYS A 173 -30.41 -2.78 -15.17
N VAL A 174 -29.41 -2.69 -16.01
CA VAL A 174 -29.57 -2.33 -17.41
C VAL A 174 -29.73 -3.61 -18.22
N LYS A 175 -30.70 -3.66 -19.13
CA LYS A 175 -30.95 -4.80 -20.05
C LYS A 175 -30.88 -4.35 -21.49
N ILE A 176 -30.29 -5.20 -22.34
CA ILE A 176 -30.28 -5.03 -23.78
C ILE A 176 -31.20 -6.11 -24.42
N LYS A 177 -32.24 -5.68 -25.11
CA LYS A 177 -33.21 -6.61 -25.72
C LYS A 177 -32.60 -7.41 -26.87
N SER A 178 -31.79 -6.79 -27.71
CA SER A 178 -31.22 -7.39 -28.92
C SER A 178 -30.24 -8.53 -28.65
N THR A 179 -29.44 -8.44 -27.57
CA THR A 179 -28.41 -9.44 -27.22
C THR A 179 -28.76 -10.25 -25.98
N ASN A 180 -29.84 -9.91 -25.28
CA ASN A 180 -30.19 -10.42 -23.95
C ASN A 180 -29.09 -10.12 -22.88
N GLY A 181 -28.33 -9.02 -23.09
CA GLY A 181 -27.27 -8.58 -22.18
C GLY A 181 -27.82 -7.92 -20.93
N THR A 182 -27.02 -8.01 -19.83
CA THR A 182 -27.36 -7.36 -18.57
C THR A 182 -26.16 -6.65 -17.95
N MET A 183 -26.39 -5.50 -17.26
CA MET A 183 -25.41 -4.84 -16.40
C MET A 183 -26.00 -4.64 -15.02
N LYS A 184 -25.24 -4.98 -13.97
CA LYS A 184 -25.69 -4.90 -12.56
C LYS A 184 -24.55 -4.47 -11.63
N PRO A 185 -24.83 -3.64 -10.60
CA PRO A 185 -23.90 -3.40 -9.50
C PRO A 185 -23.92 -4.58 -8.51
N MET A 186 -22.75 -4.97 -7.98
CA MET A 186 -22.58 -6.07 -7.03
C MET A 186 -21.64 -5.65 -5.91
N SER A 187 -21.98 -5.93 -4.67
CA SER A 187 -21.08 -5.72 -3.53
C SER A 187 -20.36 -7.01 -3.13
N SER A 188 -19.24 -6.88 -2.44
CA SER A 188 -18.45 -8.01 -1.88
C SER A 188 -19.26 -8.91 -0.92
N GLU A 189 -20.28 -8.36 -0.27
CA GLU A 189 -21.16 -9.05 0.67
C GLU A 189 -22.32 -9.81 0.02
N SER A 190 -22.48 -9.68 -1.30
CA SER A 190 -23.59 -10.31 -2.01
C SER A 190 -23.55 -11.83 -1.90
N LYS A 191 -24.59 -12.45 -1.34
CA LYS A 191 -24.74 -13.91 -1.21
C LYS A 191 -24.84 -14.66 -2.57
N LYS A 192 -25.01 -13.93 -3.68
CA LYS A 192 -25.24 -14.49 -5.03
C LYS A 192 -24.03 -14.35 -5.95
N LEU A 193 -22.83 -14.30 -5.40
CA LEU A 193 -21.61 -14.21 -6.22
C LEU A 193 -21.26 -15.53 -6.91
N ASP A 194 -21.60 -16.66 -6.30
CA ASP A 194 -21.40 -17.98 -6.91
C ASP A 194 -22.36 -18.19 -8.09
N GLY A 195 -21.83 -18.72 -9.18
CA GLY A 195 -22.62 -18.99 -10.40
C GLY A 195 -22.61 -17.87 -11.45
N LEU A 196 -21.99 -16.72 -11.19
CA LEU A 196 -21.83 -15.66 -12.18
C LEU A 196 -21.03 -16.13 -13.41
N LYS A 197 -21.36 -15.57 -14.57
CA LYS A 197 -20.64 -15.81 -15.84
C LYS A 197 -20.33 -14.45 -16.50
N PRO A 198 -19.47 -13.63 -15.87
CA PRO A 198 -19.21 -12.28 -16.35
C PRO A 198 -18.55 -12.29 -17.72
N HIS A 199 -19.10 -11.51 -18.65
CA HIS A 199 -18.38 -11.08 -19.84
C HIS A 199 -17.45 -9.91 -19.52
N CYS A 200 -17.91 -9.01 -18.66
CA CYS A 200 -17.06 -7.97 -18.11
C CYS A 200 -17.30 -7.80 -16.60
N ALA A 201 -16.23 -7.75 -15.84
CA ALA A 201 -16.23 -7.41 -14.43
C ALA A 201 -15.37 -6.16 -14.21
N VAL A 202 -15.99 -5.05 -13.88
CA VAL A 202 -15.31 -3.81 -13.49
C VAL A 202 -15.15 -3.81 -11.98
N ILE A 203 -13.92 -3.74 -11.49
CA ILE A 203 -13.61 -3.58 -10.07
C ILE A 203 -13.03 -2.17 -9.90
N ASP A 204 -13.83 -1.27 -9.36
CA ASP A 204 -13.38 0.09 -9.02
C ASP A 204 -12.88 0.12 -7.59
N GLU A 205 -11.90 0.98 -7.34
CA GLU A 205 -11.23 1.18 -6.05
C GLU A 205 -10.77 -0.15 -5.40
N LEU A 206 -10.05 -0.99 -6.18
CA LEU A 206 -9.55 -2.30 -5.71
C LEU A 206 -8.73 -2.19 -4.41
N HIS A 207 -8.07 -1.05 -4.16
CA HIS A 207 -7.30 -0.81 -2.93
C HIS A 207 -8.15 -0.86 -1.65
N ALA A 208 -9.45 -0.59 -1.75
CA ALA A 208 -10.37 -0.62 -0.61
C ALA A 208 -10.82 -2.04 -0.22
N HIS A 209 -10.62 -3.04 -1.10
CA HIS A 209 -11.00 -4.43 -0.81
C HIS A 209 -10.08 -5.05 0.25
N THR A 210 -10.63 -5.40 1.40
CA THR A 210 -9.90 -6.01 2.52
C THR A 210 -9.67 -7.52 2.36
N SER A 211 -10.40 -8.17 1.45
CA SER A 211 -10.29 -9.61 1.17
C SER A 211 -10.16 -9.90 -0.33
N ARG A 212 -9.53 -11.01 -0.67
CA ARG A 212 -9.39 -11.47 -2.06
C ARG A 212 -10.65 -12.14 -2.64
N LYS A 213 -11.71 -12.28 -1.85
CA LYS A 213 -12.92 -13.03 -2.21
C LYS A 213 -13.52 -12.62 -3.57
N VAL A 214 -13.72 -11.31 -3.80
CA VAL A 214 -14.30 -10.81 -5.06
C VAL A 214 -13.35 -11.07 -6.22
N TRP A 215 -12.06 -10.77 -6.05
CA TRP A 215 -11.04 -10.98 -7.08
C TRP A 215 -10.98 -12.44 -7.52
N ASP A 216 -10.82 -13.37 -6.57
CA ASP A 216 -10.67 -14.80 -6.84
C ASP A 216 -11.93 -15.38 -7.50
N LEU A 217 -13.11 -14.99 -7.02
CA LEU A 217 -14.37 -15.44 -7.56
C LEU A 217 -14.56 -14.96 -9.01
N VAL A 218 -14.32 -13.67 -9.26
CA VAL A 218 -14.40 -13.11 -10.61
C VAL A 218 -13.38 -13.80 -11.51
N LYS A 219 -12.11 -13.90 -11.07
CA LYS A 219 -11.05 -14.53 -11.85
C LYS A 219 -11.36 -15.97 -12.25
N LYS A 220 -11.91 -16.78 -11.33
CA LYS A 220 -12.39 -18.15 -11.60
C LYS A 220 -13.59 -18.17 -12.56
N SER A 221 -14.46 -17.16 -12.48
CA SER A 221 -15.68 -17.09 -13.28
C SER A 221 -15.44 -16.70 -14.74
N LEU A 222 -14.32 -16.01 -15.03
CA LEU A 222 -13.95 -15.60 -16.40
C LEU A 222 -13.81 -16.79 -17.36
N ASN A 223 -13.34 -17.95 -16.88
CA ASN A 223 -13.14 -19.15 -17.70
C ASN A 223 -14.43 -19.70 -18.35
N LYS A 224 -15.60 -19.12 -18.03
CA LYS A 224 -16.91 -19.51 -18.59
C LYS A 224 -17.27 -18.75 -19.87
N ARG A 225 -16.43 -17.81 -20.32
CA ARG A 225 -16.58 -16.99 -21.52
C ARG A 225 -15.31 -17.07 -22.37
N GLU A 226 -15.45 -16.86 -23.69
CA GLU A 226 -14.29 -16.95 -24.60
C GLU A 226 -13.36 -15.75 -24.52
N GLN A 227 -13.90 -14.53 -24.44
CA GLN A 227 -13.11 -13.30 -24.35
C GLN A 227 -13.59 -12.36 -23.22
N PRO A 228 -13.62 -12.84 -21.97
CA PRO A 228 -14.08 -12.02 -20.86
C PRO A 228 -13.08 -10.89 -20.58
N LEU A 229 -13.51 -9.88 -19.80
CA LEU A 229 -12.64 -8.81 -19.33
C LEU A 229 -12.82 -8.59 -17.83
N LEU A 230 -11.76 -8.80 -17.06
CA LEU A 230 -11.64 -8.27 -15.71
C LEU A 230 -10.92 -6.92 -15.81
N PHE A 231 -11.62 -5.85 -15.50
CA PHE A 231 -11.13 -4.48 -15.59
C PHE A 231 -11.02 -3.89 -14.18
N ALA A 232 -9.83 -3.92 -13.60
CA ALA A 232 -9.54 -3.33 -12.30
C ALA A 232 -8.93 -1.95 -12.49
N ILE A 233 -9.54 -0.95 -11.86
CA ILE A 233 -9.03 0.42 -11.84
C ILE A 233 -9.03 0.94 -10.41
N THR A 234 -7.94 1.59 -10.00
CA THR A 234 -7.75 1.94 -8.60
C THR A 234 -6.80 3.12 -8.43
N THR A 235 -6.78 3.68 -7.23
CA THR A 235 -5.67 4.48 -6.70
C THR A 235 -4.78 3.61 -5.82
N ALA A 236 -3.66 4.17 -5.36
CA ALA A 236 -2.94 3.64 -4.22
C ALA A 236 -3.82 3.66 -2.95
N GLY A 237 -3.41 2.92 -1.95
CA GLY A 237 -4.08 2.80 -0.66
C GLY A 237 -3.10 2.63 0.48
N TYR A 238 -3.63 2.17 1.62
CA TYR A 238 -2.87 1.99 2.86
C TYR A 238 -2.67 0.51 3.21
N ASN A 239 -3.45 -0.39 2.60
CA ASN A 239 -3.36 -1.82 2.88
C ASN A 239 -2.26 -2.50 2.03
N LEU A 240 -1.02 -2.42 2.49
CA LEU A 240 0.15 -3.02 1.81
C LEU A 240 0.12 -4.55 1.79
N GLN A 241 -0.78 -5.19 2.54
CA GLN A 241 -0.93 -6.64 2.61
C GLN A 241 -2.16 -7.14 1.85
N GLY A 242 -2.94 -6.21 1.28
CA GLY A 242 -4.19 -6.52 0.60
C GLY A 242 -4.01 -7.04 -0.82
N ILE A 243 -5.11 -7.59 -1.37
CA ILE A 243 -5.16 -8.13 -2.73
C ILE A 243 -4.71 -7.11 -3.80
N CYS A 244 -5.00 -5.82 -3.60
CA CYS A 244 -4.61 -4.79 -4.56
C CYS A 244 -3.08 -4.67 -4.65
N MET A 245 -2.36 -4.69 -3.52
CA MET A 245 -0.90 -4.65 -3.50
C MET A 245 -0.29 -5.91 -4.13
N GLU A 246 -0.87 -7.08 -3.90
CA GLU A 246 -0.43 -8.33 -4.53
C GLU A 246 -0.53 -8.25 -6.07
N ILE A 247 -1.66 -7.75 -6.57
CA ILE A 247 -1.87 -7.59 -8.02
C ILE A 247 -0.95 -6.51 -8.59
N ARG A 248 -0.78 -5.40 -7.87
CA ARG A 248 0.17 -4.34 -8.24
C ARG A 248 1.59 -4.88 -8.36
N THR A 249 2.04 -5.65 -7.39
CA THR A 249 3.37 -6.29 -7.41
C THR A 249 3.52 -7.24 -8.59
N THR A 250 2.50 -8.06 -8.85
CA THR A 250 2.48 -8.93 -10.04
C THR A 250 2.58 -8.13 -11.34
N VAL A 251 1.85 -7.04 -11.45
CA VAL A 251 1.88 -6.14 -12.62
C VAL A 251 3.25 -5.46 -12.75
N ALA A 252 3.83 -4.97 -11.66
CA ALA A 252 5.17 -4.40 -11.65
C ALA A 252 6.20 -5.40 -12.19
N HIS A 253 6.21 -6.63 -11.67
CA HIS A 253 7.10 -7.70 -12.13
C HIS A 253 6.88 -8.07 -13.61
N ILE A 254 5.63 -8.00 -14.11
CA ILE A 254 5.35 -8.20 -15.55
C ILE A 254 5.95 -7.06 -16.38
N LEU A 255 5.82 -5.82 -15.93
CA LEU A 255 6.39 -4.65 -16.61
C LEU A 255 7.91 -4.67 -16.61
N GLU A 256 8.52 -5.09 -15.51
CA GLU A 256 9.97 -5.26 -15.35
C GLU A 256 10.52 -6.49 -16.10
N GLY A 257 9.66 -7.34 -16.64
CA GLY A 257 10.05 -8.55 -17.36
C GLY A 257 10.44 -9.74 -16.49
N LEU A 258 10.24 -9.64 -15.17
CA LEU A 258 10.52 -10.73 -14.21
C LEU A 258 9.49 -11.86 -14.30
N ILE A 259 8.24 -11.53 -14.64
CA ILE A 259 7.15 -12.48 -14.86
C ILE A 259 6.63 -12.32 -16.30
N LYS A 260 6.48 -13.45 -17.01
CA LYS A 260 5.87 -13.49 -18.33
C LYS A 260 4.37 -13.70 -18.22
N SER A 261 3.57 -12.79 -18.75
CA SER A 261 2.13 -12.92 -18.85
C SER A 261 1.61 -12.22 -20.11
N ASP A 262 0.98 -12.98 -20.99
CA ASP A 262 0.41 -12.43 -22.23
C ASP A 262 -1.03 -11.93 -22.05
N SER A 263 -1.74 -12.39 -21.03
CA SER A 263 -3.17 -12.08 -20.81
C SER A 263 -3.43 -10.93 -19.85
N ILE A 264 -2.38 -10.37 -19.20
CA ILE A 264 -2.52 -9.27 -18.26
C ILE A 264 -1.97 -7.98 -18.90
N PHE A 265 -2.80 -6.96 -18.99
CA PHE A 265 -2.40 -5.58 -19.24
C PHE A 265 -2.28 -4.84 -17.92
N GLY A 266 -1.19 -4.12 -17.72
CA GLY A 266 -0.97 -3.29 -16.54
C GLY A 266 -0.35 -1.95 -16.90
N ILE A 267 -0.78 -0.89 -16.20
CA ILE A 267 -0.17 0.44 -16.23
C ILE A 267 -0.34 1.10 -14.86
N ILE A 268 0.73 1.70 -14.36
CA ILE A 268 0.78 2.34 -13.05
C ILE A 268 1.31 3.76 -13.23
N TYR A 269 0.47 4.75 -12.91
CA TYR A 269 0.84 6.16 -12.83
C TYR A 269 1.13 6.49 -11.37
N THR A 270 2.36 6.86 -11.06
CA THR A 270 2.84 7.15 -9.70
C THR A 270 4.03 8.10 -9.76
N ALA A 271 4.49 8.62 -8.63
CA ALA A 271 5.81 9.21 -8.52
C ALA A 271 6.88 8.10 -8.43
N ASP A 272 8.07 8.34 -8.99
CA ASP A 272 9.21 7.43 -8.80
C ASP A 272 9.81 7.63 -7.40
N THR A 273 10.53 6.62 -6.90
CA THR A 273 11.07 6.63 -5.52
C THR A 273 12.06 7.77 -5.27
N SER A 274 12.75 8.24 -6.31
CA SER A 274 13.71 9.35 -6.24
C SER A 274 13.06 10.72 -6.30
N ASP A 275 11.76 10.80 -6.66
CA ASP A 275 11.09 12.08 -6.87
C ASP A 275 10.74 12.75 -5.53
N PRO A 276 10.98 14.05 -5.37
CA PRO A 276 10.47 14.79 -4.22
C PRO A 276 8.94 14.84 -4.28
N TRP A 277 8.29 14.47 -3.18
CA TRP A 277 6.82 14.34 -3.13
C TRP A 277 6.08 15.68 -3.23
N ASP A 278 6.74 16.78 -2.91
CA ASP A 278 6.20 18.13 -2.86
C ASP A 278 6.59 19.01 -4.06
N ASP A 279 7.15 18.40 -5.11
CA ASP A 279 7.49 19.09 -6.34
C ASP A 279 6.34 19.00 -7.37
N LEU A 280 6.05 20.12 -8.01
CA LEU A 280 5.02 20.23 -9.05
C LEU A 280 5.32 19.34 -10.28
N ALA A 281 6.61 19.14 -10.62
CA ALA A 281 6.98 18.25 -11.72
C ALA A 281 6.62 16.79 -11.38
N THR A 282 6.85 16.34 -10.14
CA THR A 282 6.44 15.03 -9.65
C THR A 282 4.92 14.84 -9.72
N ILE A 283 4.18 15.89 -9.31
CA ILE A 283 2.72 15.86 -9.37
C ILE A 283 2.24 15.73 -10.83
N LYS A 284 2.81 16.50 -11.76
CA LYS A 284 2.49 16.41 -13.20
C LYS A 284 2.84 15.05 -13.78
N LYS A 285 3.97 14.48 -13.41
CA LYS A 285 4.42 13.13 -13.83
C LYS A 285 3.42 12.04 -13.44
N ALA A 286 2.91 12.08 -12.21
CA ALA A 286 1.94 11.09 -11.70
C ALA A 286 0.54 11.27 -12.29
N ASN A 287 0.17 12.46 -12.77
CA ASN A 287 -1.20 12.83 -13.12
C ASN A 287 -1.35 13.17 -14.61
N PRO A 288 -1.65 12.21 -15.48
CA PRO A 288 -1.75 12.45 -16.92
C PRO A 288 -2.91 13.39 -17.33
N ASN A 289 -3.87 13.67 -16.45
CA ASN A 289 -4.94 14.65 -16.64
C ASN A 289 -4.69 15.99 -15.92
N PHE A 290 -3.44 16.26 -15.55
CA PHE A 290 -3.08 17.55 -14.97
C PHE A 290 -3.40 18.71 -15.94
N GLY A 291 -4.06 19.74 -15.44
CA GLY A 291 -4.56 20.87 -16.26
C GLY A 291 -5.84 20.58 -17.06
N ILE A 292 -6.36 19.35 -17.04
CA ILE A 292 -7.58 18.95 -17.75
C ILE A 292 -8.72 18.72 -16.75
N SER A 293 -8.68 17.66 -15.96
CA SER A 293 -9.64 17.38 -14.89
C SER A 293 -9.08 17.67 -13.49
N LEU A 294 -7.76 17.73 -13.36
CA LEU A 294 -7.05 18.11 -12.14
C LEU A 294 -6.49 19.52 -12.32
N GLN A 295 -7.11 20.50 -11.66
CA GLN A 295 -6.72 21.90 -11.77
C GLN A 295 -5.50 22.20 -10.90
N GLU A 296 -4.49 22.88 -11.46
CA GLU A 296 -3.24 23.21 -10.78
C GLU A 296 -3.47 23.96 -9.47
N ARG A 297 -4.37 24.94 -9.46
CA ARG A 297 -4.69 25.71 -8.25
C ARG A 297 -5.10 24.82 -7.09
N ASN A 298 -6.04 23.88 -7.32
CA ASN A 298 -6.57 23.02 -6.26
C ASN A 298 -5.48 22.09 -5.73
N VAL A 299 -4.60 21.59 -6.60
CA VAL A 299 -3.47 20.73 -6.20
C VAL A 299 -2.46 21.45 -5.35
N LEU A 300 -2.18 22.74 -5.66
CA LEU A 300 -1.25 23.55 -4.88
C LEU A 300 -1.85 23.88 -3.50
N GLU A 301 -3.15 24.18 -3.41
CA GLU A 301 -3.83 24.36 -2.14
C GLU A 301 -3.78 23.08 -1.28
N ASP A 302 -4.06 21.91 -1.88
CA ASP A 302 -3.95 20.59 -1.21
C ASP A 302 -2.50 20.30 -0.76
N LEU A 303 -1.50 20.67 -1.56
CA LEU A 303 -0.09 20.48 -1.24
C LEU A 303 0.33 21.32 -0.02
N GLU A 304 -0.04 22.59 0.03
CA GLU A 304 0.28 23.43 1.19
C GLU A 304 -0.35 22.90 2.47
N LEU A 305 -1.61 22.44 2.41
CA LEU A 305 -2.25 21.78 3.55
C LEU A 305 -1.55 20.46 3.94
N ALA A 306 -1.08 19.70 2.96
CA ALA A 306 -0.39 18.44 3.20
C ALA A 306 0.95 18.63 3.94
N LYS A 307 1.65 19.74 3.73
CA LYS A 307 2.90 20.07 4.42
C LYS A 307 2.74 20.31 5.93
N LEU A 308 1.52 20.61 6.39
CA LEU A 308 1.24 20.97 7.78
C LEU A 308 1.22 19.75 8.73
N SER A 309 1.05 18.51 8.22
CA SER A 309 0.97 17.33 9.06
C SER A 309 1.43 16.05 8.34
N VAL A 310 1.92 15.07 9.10
CA VAL A 310 2.28 13.73 8.56
C VAL A 310 1.06 13.06 7.93
N GLN A 311 -0.10 13.20 8.53
CA GLN A 311 -1.37 12.68 7.99
C GLN A 311 -1.70 13.32 6.65
N GLY A 312 -1.64 14.64 6.55
CA GLY A 312 -1.88 15.37 5.29
C GLY A 312 -0.90 14.95 4.20
N GLN A 313 0.40 14.81 4.56
CA GLN A 313 1.43 14.34 3.64
C GLN A 313 1.12 12.94 3.10
N ASN A 314 0.76 11.97 3.96
CA ASN A 314 0.46 10.61 3.53
C ASN A 314 -0.83 10.55 2.69
N ASP A 315 -1.83 11.34 3.03
CA ASP A 315 -3.05 11.45 2.25
C ASP A 315 -2.77 12.03 0.86
N PHE A 316 -1.96 13.07 0.76
CA PHE A 316 -1.53 13.67 -0.50
C PHE A 316 -0.70 12.69 -1.35
N LYS A 317 0.30 12.04 -0.74
CA LYS A 317 1.11 11.01 -1.40
C LYS A 317 0.24 9.90 -1.98
N THR A 318 -0.72 9.41 -1.21
CA THR A 318 -1.59 8.32 -1.65
C THR A 318 -2.58 8.75 -2.73
N LYS A 319 -3.24 9.89 -2.56
CA LYS A 319 -4.34 10.34 -3.43
C LYS A 319 -3.87 11.07 -4.68
N GLN A 320 -2.81 11.89 -4.56
CA GLN A 320 -2.34 12.76 -5.65
C GLN A 320 -1.08 12.23 -6.35
N LEU A 321 -0.24 11.44 -5.66
CA LEU A 321 0.97 10.87 -6.24
C LEU A 321 0.91 9.36 -6.45
N ASN A 322 -0.16 8.73 -5.98
CA ASN A 322 -0.36 7.28 -6.07
C ASN A 322 0.76 6.46 -5.40
N ILE A 323 1.32 7.01 -4.34
CA ILE A 323 2.32 6.36 -3.50
C ILE A 323 1.60 5.58 -2.39
N TRP A 324 1.92 4.31 -2.26
CA TRP A 324 1.39 3.48 -1.18
C TRP A 324 2.04 3.84 0.15
N CYS A 325 1.22 4.14 1.16
CA CYS A 325 1.64 4.44 2.52
C CYS A 325 1.08 3.39 3.49
N ASN A 326 1.74 3.17 4.63
CA ASN A 326 1.28 2.17 5.61
C ASN A 326 -0.01 2.61 6.34
N SER A 327 -0.17 3.92 6.57
CA SER A 327 -1.33 4.51 7.25
C SER A 327 -1.52 5.97 6.82
N ASN A 328 -2.75 6.47 6.94
CA ASN A 328 -3.02 7.89 6.71
C ASN A 328 -2.76 8.75 7.95
N SER A 329 -2.64 8.16 9.14
CA SER A 329 -2.44 8.85 10.42
C SER A 329 -1.25 8.29 11.21
N GLN A 330 -0.12 8.07 10.53
CA GLN A 330 1.10 7.56 11.14
C GLN A 330 1.62 8.47 12.26
N TRP A 331 2.14 7.85 13.35
CA TRP A 331 2.82 8.56 14.41
C TRP A 331 4.17 9.13 13.93
N LEU A 332 5.00 8.32 13.26
CA LEU A 332 6.33 8.69 12.81
C LEU A 332 6.37 8.91 11.28
N ASP A 333 7.13 9.91 10.86
CA ASP A 333 7.49 10.10 9.45
C ASP A 333 8.51 9.04 9.04
N ILE A 334 8.09 8.11 8.17
CA ILE A 334 8.94 6.99 7.73
C ILE A 334 10.15 7.47 6.91
N ALA A 335 10.07 8.61 6.24
CA ALA A 335 11.24 9.18 5.56
C ALA A 335 12.31 9.67 6.56
N LYS A 336 11.89 10.17 7.73
CA LYS A 336 12.82 10.50 8.83
C LYS A 336 13.34 9.25 9.53
N TRP A 337 12.48 8.23 9.70
CA TRP A 337 12.91 6.91 10.18
C TRP A 337 14.04 6.37 9.30
N ASP A 338 13.85 6.33 7.99
CA ASP A 338 14.85 5.81 7.05
C ASP A 338 16.20 6.55 7.11
N LYS A 339 16.20 7.86 7.43
CA LYS A 339 17.43 8.65 7.65
C LYS A 339 18.20 8.28 8.91
N CYS A 340 17.55 7.63 9.85
CA CYS A 340 18.15 7.20 11.12
C CYS A 340 18.81 5.83 11.03
N LYS A 341 18.85 5.21 9.86
CA LYS A 341 19.57 3.97 9.62
C LYS A 341 21.06 4.17 9.90
N ALA A 342 21.62 3.30 10.76
CA ALA A 342 23.05 3.22 11.04
C ALA A 342 23.59 1.86 10.59
N ASP A 343 24.81 1.84 10.13
CA ASP A 343 25.52 0.61 9.73
C ASP A 343 26.24 0.01 10.92
N LEU A 344 25.48 -0.32 11.97
CA LEU A 344 25.92 -0.92 13.22
C LEU A 344 25.11 -2.17 13.54
N THR A 345 25.72 -3.09 14.25
CA THR A 345 25.11 -4.34 14.72
C THR A 345 25.13 -4.38 16.25
N MET A 346 24.39 -5.31 16.85
CA MET A 346 24.48 -5.51 18.31
C MET A 346 25.89 -5.87 18.77
N SER A 347 26.70 -6.51 17.92
CA SER A 347 28.10 -6.85 18.26
C SER A 347 28.99 -5.64 18.56
N ASP A 348 28.64 -4.46 18.03
CA ASP A 348 29.36 -3.21 18.28
C ASP A 348 29.13 -2.63 19.69
N PHE A 349 28.25 -3.30 20.47
CA PHE A 349 27.85 -2.92 21.82
C PHE A 349 28.17 -4.01 22.87
N ILE A 350 29.05 -4.99 22.57
CA ILE A 350 29.46 -6.01 23.53
C ILE A 350 30.08 -5.31 24.77
N GLY A 351 29.61 -5.70 25.96
CA GLY A 351 30.00 -5.11 27.24
C GLY A 351 29.34 -3.75 27.56
N SER A 352 28.51 -3.24 26.68
CA SER A 352 27.80 -1.97 26.90
C SER A 352 26.49 -2.18 27.67
N PRO A 353 26.08 -1.18 28.48
CA PRO A 353 24.78 -1.21 29.15
C PRO A 353 23.65 -1.02 28.16
N CYS A 354 22.52 -1.70 28.41
CA CYS A 354 21.31 -1.54 27.64
C CYS A 354 20.04 -1.69 28.48
N ILE A 355 18.94 -1.16 27.97
CA ILE A 355 17.59 -1.39 28.49
C ILE A 355 16.82 -2.16 27.44
N VAL A 356 16.08 -3.18 27.88
CA VAL A 356 15.28 -4.02 27.00
C VAL A 356 13.80 -3.74 27.24
N GLY A 357 13.05 -3.51 26.16
CA GLY A 357 11.59 -3.57 26.18
C GLY A 357 11.12 -4.90 25.66
N MET A 358 10.10 -5.48 26.29
CA MET A 358 9.52 -6.76 25.94
C MET A 358 8.01 -6.64 25.80
N ASP A 359 7.49 -6.82 24.59
CA ASP A 359 6.06 -6.88 24.31
C ASP A 359 5.68 -8.29 23.87
N LEU A 360 4.94 -9.00 24.74
CA LEU A 360 4.49 -10.36 24.53
C LEU A 360 3.02 -10.36 24.13
N ALA A 361 2.73 -10.85 22.96
CA ALA A 361 1.35 -11.04 22.52
C ALA A 361 0.72 -12.31 23.11
N SER A 362 -0.62 -12.35 23.13
CA SER A 362 -1.33 -13.58 23.44
C SER A 362 -1.00 -14.69 22.46
N LYS A 363 -0.55 -15.81 22.94
CA LYS A 363 -0.26 -17.15 22.39
C LYS A 363 -0.12 -17.37 20.87
N ILE A 364 -0.76 -16.61 19.99
CA ILE A 364 -0.82 -16.85 18.53
C ILE A 364 -0.37 -15.66 17.69
N ASP A 365 0.23 -14.67 18.30
CA ASP A 365 0.57 -13.41 17.64
C ASP A 365 2.07 -13.09 17.75
N LEU A 366 2.49 -11.99 17.14
CA LEU A 366 3.88 -11.52 17.10
C LEU A 366 4.32 -11.08 18.51
N CYS A 367 5.50 -11.54 18.95
CA CYS A 367 6.18 -11.09 20.16
C CYS A 367 7.47 -10.37 19.78
N SER A 368 7.86 -9.34 20.54
CA SER A 368 9.03 -8.54 20.21
C SER A 368 9.85 -8.16 21.44
N LEU A 369 11.17 -8.20 21.26
CA LEU A 369 12.16 -7.57 22.13
C LEU A 369 12.81 -6.41 21.39
N VAL A 370 13.09 -5.31 22.11
CA VAL A 370 13.91 -4.22 21.58
C VAL A 370 14.99 -3.88 22.62
N TYR A 371 16.24 -4.03 22.21
CA TYR A 371 17.42 -3.63 22.98
C TYR A 371 17.77 -2.21 22.62
N VAL A 372 17.88 -1.33 23.60
CA VAL A 372 18.25 0.07 23.41
C VAL A 372 19.58 0.32 24.11
N PHE A 373 20.61 0.57 23.32
CA PHE A 373 21.93 1.00 23.74
C PHE A 373 22.07 2.50 23.54
N TRP A 374 23.10 3.12 24.14
CA TRP A 374 23.45 4.52 23.91
C TRP A 374 24.96 4.71 23.85
N LYS A 375 25.36 5.72 23.09
CA LYS A 375 26.75 6.19 22.99
C LYS A 375 26.73 7.71 22.89
N TYR A 376 27.70 8.33 23.51
CA TYR A 376 27.93 9.75 23.34
C TYR A 376 28.53 10.02 21.95
N ASN A 377 28.10 11.08 21.33
CA ASN A 377 28.61 11.51 20.05
C ASN A 377 29.27 12.89 20.21
N ASP A 378 30.58 12.92 20.17
CA ASP A 378 31.39 14.14 20.38
C ASP A 378 31.11 15.21 19.32
N LEU A 379 30.68 14.83 18.11
CA LEU A 379 30.37 15.78 17.04
C LEU A 379 29.07 16.56 17.27
N THR A 380 28.12 15.95 17.95
CA THR A 380 26.80 16.55 18.23
C THR A 380 26.66 16.99 19.66
N ASP A 381 27.64 16.65 20.53
CA ASP A 381 27.64 16.90 21.96
C ASP A 381 26.38 16.36 22.66
N ASN A 382 25.96 15.15 22.29
CA ASN A 382 24.72 14.53 22.77
C ASN A 382 24.82 13.00 22.85
N LEU A 383 23.96 12.37 23.68
CA LEU A 383 23.71 10.93 23.62
C LEU A 383 22.92 10.56 22.39
N HIS A 384 23.39 9.56 21.69
CA HIS A 384 22.68 8.88 20.61
C HIS A 384 22.24 7.49 21.07
N PHE A 385 21.03 7.09 20.71
CA PHE A 385 20.41 5.82 21.08
C PHE A 385 20.35 4.88 19.87
N TYR A 386 20.57 3.58 20.12
CA TYR A 386 20.65 2.54 19.09
C TYR A 386 19.70 1.41 19.44
N ALA A 387 18.68 1.21 18.61
CA ALA A 387 17.61 0.25 18.83
C ALA A 387 17.76 -0.97 17.92
N PHE A 388 17.73 -2.18 18.51
CA PHE A 388 17.80 -3.46 17.81
C PHE A 388 16.60 -4.31 18.20
N GLN A 389 15.80 -4.68 17.21
CA GLN A 389 14.62 -5.51 17.43
C GLN A 389 14.91 -7.00 17.17
N LYS A 390 14.22 -7.88 17.92
CA LYS A 390 14.10 -9.32 17.66
C LYS A 390 12.64 -9.71 17.82
N SER A 391 12.08 -10.44 16.85
CA SER A 391 10.66 -10.80 16.87
C SER A 391 10.43 -12.28 16.59
N TRP A 392 9.35 -12.82 17.17
CA TRP A 392 8.91 -14.22 17.05
C TRP A 392 7.45 -14.31 16.68
N ILE A 393 7.09 -15.33 15.90
CA ILE A 393 5.71 -15.64 15.51
C ILE A 393 5.55 -17.16 15.33
N PRO A 394 4.39 -17.76 15.67
CA PRO A 394 4.15 -19.17 15.38
C PRO A 394 4.18 -19.46 13.87
N GLU A 395 4.75 -20.61 13.48
CA GLU A 395 4.86 -21.03 12.07
C GLU A 395 3.49 -21.11 11.39
N GLU A 396 2.47 -21.61 12.10
CA GLU A 396 1.11 -21.68 11.57
C GLU A 396 0.52 -20.30 11.28
N ARG A 397 0.89 -19.28 12.06
CA ARG A 397 0.48 -17.90 11.80
C ARG A 397 1.10 -17.36 10.51
N VAL A 398 2.34 -17.72 10.20
CA VAL A 398 2.99 -17.39 8.93
C VAL A 398 2.24 -17.99 7.74
N ARG A 399 1.77 -19.24 7.88
CA ARG A 399 1.04 -19.96 6.82
C ARG A 399 -0.38 -19.42 6.61
N THR A 400 -1.08 -19.05 7.70
CA THR A 400 -2.51 -18.68 7.67
C THR A 400 -2.75 -17.19 7.54
N SER A 401 -1.73 -16.36 7.77
CA SER A 401 -1.84 -14.91 7.67
C SER A 401 -2.01 -14.44 6.22
N ASN A 402 -2.78 -13.38 6.05
CA ASN A 402 -2.84 -12.65 4.79
C ASN A 402 -1.62 -11.74 4.54
N ASN A 403 -0.71 -11.65 5.51
CA ASN A 403 0.52 -10.85 5.36
C ASN A 403 1.56 -11.65 4.55
N VAL A 404 1.71 -11.28 3.30
CA VAL A 404 2.64 -11.92 2.36
C VAL A 404 4.13 -11.71 2.72
N PHE A 405 4.45 -10.76 3.60
CA PHE A 405 5.83 -10.46 3.97
C PHE A 405 6.37 -11.36 5.08
N TYR A 406 5.53 -12.01 5.89
CA TYR A 406 6.00 -12.87 6.98
C TYR A 406 6.94 -13.97 6.47
N GLY A 407 6.59 -14.67 5.40
CA GLY A 407 7.44 -15.69 4.80
C GLY A 407 8.78 -15.16 4.29
N ASN A 408 8.82 -13.94 3.79
CA ASN A 408 10.06 -13.29 3.36
C ASN A 408 10.94 -12.96 4.57
N TRP A 409 10.40 -12.33 5.60
CA TRP A 409 11.15 -11.97 6.81
C TRP A 409 11.66 -13.17 7.58
N VAL A 410 10.93 -14.30 7.56
CA VAL A 410 11.42 -15.56 8.12
C VAL A 410 12.62 -16.09 7.32
N ARG A 411 12.52 -16.12 5.99
CA ARG A 411 13.62 -16.56 5.12
C ARG A 411 14.86 -15.67 5.25
N ASP A 412 14.66 -14.38 5.42
CA ASP A 412 15.74 -13.40 5.56
C ASP A 412 16.29 -13.32 6.99
N GLY A 413 15.77 -14.15 7.93
CA GLY A 413 16.22 -14.23 9.34
C GLY A 413 15.79 -13.06 10.23
N LEU A 414 14.90 -12.20 9.76
CA LEU A 414 14.40 -11.02 10.48
C LEU A 414 13.24 -11.35 11.43
N LEU A 415 12.54 -12.45 11.19
CA LEU A 415 11.43 -12.95 11.98
C LEU A 415 11.69 -14.41 12.35
N LYS A 416 11.79 -14.69 13.64
CA LYS A 416 11.99 -16.06 14.15
C LYS A 416 10.66 -16.80 14.24
N THR A 417 10.66 -18.09 13.94
CA THR A 417 9.47 -18.94 14.08
C THR A 417 9.72 -20.08 15.06
N ASN A 418 8.68 -20.48 15.77
CA ASN A 418 8.63 -21.75 16.50
C ASN A 418 7.59 -22.67 15.84
N SER A 419 7.80 -23.97 15.94
CA SER A 419 6.86 -24.99 15.44
C SER A 419 5.55 -24.96 16.23
N GLY A 420 4.41 -25.09 15.52
CA GLY A 420 3.08 -25.16 16.13
C GLY A 420 2.27 -23.87 15.99
N GLU A 421 1.16 -23.81 16.73
CA GLU A 421 0.17 -22.74 16.65
C GLU A 421 0.39 -21.63 17.68
N ILE A 422 1.24 -21.86 18.70
CA ILE A 422 1.41 -21.00 19.88
C ILE A 422 2.85 -20.51 19.96
N THR A 423 3.05 -19.26 20.33
CA THR A 423 4.39 -18.71 20.57
C THR A 423 5.07 -19.42 21.74
N ASP A 424 6.29 -19.90 21.51
CA ASP A 424 7.11 -20.55 22.51
C ASP A 424 7.96 -19.50 23.25
N TYR A 425 7.55 -19.15 24.44
CA TYR A 425 8.22 -18.16 25.28
C TYR A 425 9.61 -18.63 25.76
N ASN A 426 9.88 -19.94 25.80
CA ASN A 426 11.21 -20.47 26.19
C ASN A 426 12.29 -20.02 25.18
N GLN A 427 11.95 -19.83 23.90
CA GLN A 427 12.90 -19.30 22.92
C GLN A 427 13.22 -17.82 23.17
N ILE A 428 12.23 -17.04 23.62
CA ILE A 428 12.41 -15.63 23.98
C ILE A 428 13.27 -15.52 25.25
N GLU A 429 12.99 -16.35 26.25
CA GLU A 429 13.77 -16.46 27.49
C GLU A 429 15.23 -16.82 27.19
N ALA A 430 15.46 -17.87 26.41
CA ALA A 430 16.80 -18.31 26.02
C ALA A 430 17.56 -17.19 25.28
N GLU A 431 16.90 -16.42 24.43
CA GLU A 431 17.50 -15.28 23.74
C GLU A 431 17.95 -14.18 24.71
N ILE A 432 17.14 -13.87 25.73
CA ILE A 432 17.46 -12.87 26.73
C ILE A 432 18.65 -13.34 27.59
N ILE A 433 18.60 -14.59 28.08
CA ILE A 433 19.68 -15.18 28.89
C ILE A 433 21.00 -15.22 28.09
N GLU A 434 20.94 -15.58 26.81
CA GLU A 434 22.13 -15.57 25.96
C GLU A 434 22.66 -14.15 25.74
N SER A 435 21.75 -13.19 25.50
CA SER A 435 22.12 -11.77 25.34
C SER A 435 22.77 -11.18 26.60
N ALA A 436 22.34 -11.59 27.80
CA ALA A 436 22.89 -11.15 29.07
C ALA A 436 24.35 -11.60 29.31
N LYS A 437 24.87 -12.54 28.52
CA LYS A 437 26.29 -12.91 28.57
C LYS A 437 27.20 -11.90 27.85
N TYR A 438 26.65 -11.14 26.95
CA TYR A 438 27.39 -10.20 26.09
C TYR A 438 27.10 -8.74 26.41
N TYR A 439 25.92 -8.44 26.98
CA TYR A 439 25.46 -7.09 27.25
C TYR A 439 25.08 -6.93 28.72
N ASP A 440 25.32 -5.75 29.27
CA ASP A 440 24.89 -5.38 30.62
C ASP A 440 23.42 -4.93 30.55
N ILE A 441 22.47 -5.86 30.80
CA ILE A 441 21.04 -5.58 30.78
C ILE A 441 20.62 -4.95 32.12
N LEU A 442 20.52 -3.62 32.17
CA LEU A 442 20.17 -2.88 33.39
C LEU A 442 18.75 -3.19 33.88
N CYS A 443 17.79 -3.35 32.95
CA CYS A 443 16.45 -3.84 33.24
C CYS A 443 15.72 -4.24 31.96
N ILE A 444 14.63 -5.01 32.16
CA ILE A 444 13.70 -5.43 31.12
C ILE A 444 12.31 -4.91 31.47
N ALA A 445 11.81 -3.94 30.70
CA ALA A 445 10.47 -3.39 30.85
C ALA A 445 9.44 -4.25 30.10
N TYR A 446 8.36 -4.66 30.76
CA TYR A 446 7.35 -5.56 30.19
C TYR A 446 5.94 -5.26 30.68
N ASP A 447 4.93 -5.61 29.87
CA ASP A 447 3.53 -5.54 30.30
C ASP A 447 3.17 -6.81 31.11
N PRO A 448 2.67 -6.66 32.35
CA PRO A 448 2.39 -7.81 33.22
C PRO A 448 1.27 -8.71 32.71
N SER A 449 0.42 -8.25 31.80
CA SER A 449 -0.79 -8.98 31.38
C SER A 449 -0.52 -10.32 30.69
N GLN A 450 0.68 -10.55 30.12
CA GLN A 450 1.03 -11.76 29.38
C GLN A 450 2.35 -12.43 29.82
N ALA A 451 3.11 -11.83 30.75
CA ALA A 451 4.50 -12.17 30.98
C ALA A 451 4.79 -12.81 32.36
N THR A 452 3.78 -13.19 33.14
CA THR A 452 3.96 -13.60 34.55
C THR A 452 4.91 -14.79 34.74
N MET A 453 4.87 -15.81 33.86
CA MET A 453 5.78 -16.96 33.98
C MET A 453 7.21 -16.62 33.55
N ILE A 454 7.37 -16.08 32.34
CA ILE A 454 8.69 -15.75 31.81
C ILE A 454 9.41 -14.69 32.67
N SER A 455 8.69 -13.73 33.26
CA SER A 455 9.30 -12.73 34.14
C SER A 455 9.87 -13.35 35.42
N GLN A 456 9.16 -14.33 36.01
CA GLN A 456 9.65 -15.02 37.20
C GLN A 456 10.89 -15.85 36.90
N ASP A 457 10.93 -16.53 35.76
CA ASP A 457 12.08 -17.33 35.35
C ASP A 457 13.31 -16.42 35.08
N LEU A 458 13.12 -15.29 34.41
CA LEU A 458 14.20 -14.31 34.19
C LEU A 458 14.71 -13.67 35.49
N ILE A 459 13.83 -13.40 36.50
CA ILE A 459 14.23 -12.97 37.82
C ILE A 459 15.09 -14.05 38.50
N ASN A 460 14.72 -15.32 38.38
CA ASN A 460 15.51 -16.43 38.93
C ASN A 460 16.92 -16.51 38.29
N HIS A 461 17.08 -16.04 37.07
CA HIS A 461 18.35 -15.88 36.36
C HIS A 461 19.09 -14.60 36.71
N GLY A 462 18.60 -13.79 37.66
CA GLY A 462 19.26 -12.59 38.18
C GLY A 462 19.01 -11.33 37.34
N LEU A 463 18.05 -11.36 36.42
CA LEU A 463 17.71 -10.21 35.59
C LEU A 463 16.68 -9.29 36.27
N ASN A 464 16.87 -7.99 36.12
CA ASN A 464 15.98 -6.99 36.70
C ASN A 464 14.74 -6.78 35.81
N MET A 465 13.59 -7.32 36.24
CA MET A 465 12.32 -7.22 35.52
C MET A 465 11.48 -6.06 36.06
N VAL A 466 11.05 -5.15 35.20
CA VAL A 466 10.25 -3.96 35.57
C VAL A 466 8.88 -4.02 34.92
N GLU A 467 7.84 -4.14 35.75
CA GLU A 467 6.45 -4.11 35.28
C GLU A 467 6.06 -2.70 34.80
N LEU A 468 5.53 -2.61 33.62
CA LEU A 468 5.05 -1.37 33.01
C LEU A 468 3.67 -1.55 32.39
N SER A 469 2.63 -1.14 33.09
CA SER A 469 1.27 -1.13 32.53
C SER A 469 1.19 -0.18 31.36
N GLN A 470 0.63 -0.65 30.24
CA GLN A 470 0.48 0.12 28.99
C GLN A 470 -0.66 1.14 29.10
N THR A 471 -0.52 2.13 30.01
CA THR A 471 -1.47 3.23 30.18
C THR A 471 -1.01 4.49 29.47
N MET A 472 -1.93 5.40 29.16
CA MET A 472 -1.64 6.70 28.55
C MET A 472 -0.54 7.45 29.33
N ARG A 473 -0.60 7.40 30.67
CA ARG A 473 0.36 8.07 31.57
C ARG A 473 1.79 7.54 31.37
N ASN A 474 1.94 6.24 31.24
CA ASN A 474 3.27 5.60 31.16
C ASN A 474 3.86 5.64 29.74
N ILE A 475 3.02 5.79 28.73
CA ILE A 475 3.37 5.63 27.32
C ILE A 475 3.57 6.97 26.60
N SER A 476 2.85 8.04 27.02
CA SER A 476 2.83 9.32 26.28
C SER A 476 4.20 9.99 26.20
N GLU A 477 4.87 10.18 27.32
CA GLU A 477 6.19 10.85 27.33
C GLU A 477 7.28 10.06 26.62
N PRO A 478 7.42 8.72 26.80
CA PRO A 478 8.33 7.91 25.98
C PRO A 478 8.07 8.03 24.48
N MET A 479 6.80 8.04 24.03
CA MET A 479 6.47 8.25 22.62
C MET A 479 6.97 9.62 22.13
N LYS A 480 6.74 10.69 22.88
CA LYS A 480 7.22 12.04 22.52
C LYS A 480 8.73 12.09 22.44
N LEU A 481 9.43 11.45 23.40
CA LEU A 481 10.89 11.35 23.37
C LEU A 481 11.41 10.60 22.15
N VAL A 482 10.87 9.41 21.86
CA VAL A 482 11.22 8.63 20.65
C VAL A 482 11.05 9.46 19.39
N GLN A 483 9.94 10.21 19.27
CA GLN A 483 9.69 11.09 18.13
C GLN A 483 10.71 12.24 18.06
N ALA A 484 11.05 12.87 19.16
CA ALA A 484 12.02 13.96 19.22
C ALA A 484 13.42 13.47 18.84
N LEU A 485 13.86 12.32 19.37
CA LEU A 485 15.14 11.70 19.06
C LEU A 485 15.24 11.28 17.58
N LEU A 486 14.16 10.75 17.03
CA LEU A 486 14.09 10.43 15.59
C LEU A 486 14.24 11.70 14.74
N TYR A 487 13.55 12.77 15.10
CA TYR A 487 13.56 14.04 14.35
C TYR A 487 14.88 14.79 14.45
N SER A 488 15.60 14.61 15.55
CA SER A 488 16.97 15.14 15.74
C SER A 488 18.07 14.19 15.26
N VAL A 489 17.71 13.03 14.64
CA VAL A 489 18.64 11.99 14.15
C VAL A 489 19.55 11.47 15.30
N ARG A 490 18.98 11.32 16.48
CA ARG A 490 19.64 10.78 17.68
C ARG A 490 19.17 9.36 18.05
N LEU A 491 18.09 8.85 17.42
CA LEU A 491 17.66 7.47 17.51
C LEU A 491 18.07 6.73 16.23
N HIS A 492 18.87 5.69 16.37
CA HIS A 492 19.39 4.89 15.24
C HIS A 492 18.86 3.46 15.26
N HIS A 493 18.81 2.84 14.10
CA HIS A 493 18.41 1.44 13.91
C HIS A 493 19.11 0.84 12.67
N THR A 494 19.08 -0.48 12.52
CA THR A 494 19.76 -1.21 11.42
C THR A 494 19.12 -1.02 10.04
N GLY A 495 17.93 -0.44 9.95
CA GLY A 495 17.12 -0.42 8.72
C GLY A 495 16.33 -1.70 8.49
N ASP A 496 16.14 -2.52 9.52
CA ASP A 496 15.34 -3.75 9.49
C ASP A 496 13.94 -3.49 8.90
N PRO A 497 13.55 -4.17 7.79
CA PRO A 497 12.25 -3.99 7.14
C PRO A 497 11.06 -4.34 8.03
N LEU A 498 11.18 -5.31 8.93
CA LEU A 498 10.12 -5.69 9.87
C LEU A 498 9.90 -4.58 10.91
N PHE A 499 10.99 -4.01 11.47
CA PHE A 499 10.92 -2.91 12.41
C PHE A 499 10.36 -1.64 11.74
N ARG A 500 10.84 -1.33 10.54
CA ARG A 500 10.34 -0.24 9.70
C ARG A 500 8.83 -0.37 9.42
N TRP A 501 8.38 -1.56 9.08
CA TRP A 501 6.95 -1.83 8.83
C TRP A 501 6.12 -1.61 10.10
N GLN A 502 6.57 -2.08 11.25
CA GLN A 502 5.88 -1.86 12.53
C GLN A 502 5.86 -0.37 12.91
N ALA A 503 6.95 0.37 12.70
CA ALA A 503 6.98 1.82 12.90
C ALA A 503 5.92 2.55 12.05
N GLY A 504 5.73 2.12 10.79
CA GLY A 504 4.71 2.65 9.89
C GLY A 504 3.26 2.29 10.24
N ASN A 505 3.04 1.30 11.12
CA ASN A 505 1.71 0.86 11.53
C ASN A 505 1.17 1.59 12.77
N VAL A 506 2.02 2.34 13.47
CA VAL A 506 1.61 3.05 14.69
C VAL A 506 0.86 4.32 14.33
N VAL A 507 -0.34 4.45 14.88
CA VAL A 507 -1.17 5.65 14.86
C VAL A 507 -1.14 6.28 16.25
N ALA A 508 -0.83 7.58 16.33
CA ALA A 508 -0.91 8.32 17.58
C ALA A 508 -2.35 8.75 17.87
N HIS A 509 -2.94 8.19 18.93
CA HIS A 509 -4.20 8.70 19.46
C HIS A 509 -3.90 9.81 20.46
N VAL A 510 -4.42 11.01 20.21
CA VAL A 510 -4.21 12.19 21.05
C VAL A 510 -5.44 12.43 21.91
N ASP A 511 -5.28 12.66 23.21
CA ASP A 511 -6.35 13.05 24.11
C ASP A 511 -6.50 14.59 24.20
N ALA A 512 -7.51 15.06 24.95
CA ALA A 512 -7.76 16.49 25.12
C ALA A 512 -6.65 17.25 25.89
N LYS A 513 -5.69 16.54 26.48
CA LYS A 513 -4.52 17.09 27.21
C LYS A 513 -3.22 16.94 26.41
N GLU A 514 -3.35 16.63 25.11
CA GLU A 514 -2.20 16.38 24.21
C GLU A 514 -1.32 15.19 24.62
N ASN A 515 -1.84 14.25 25.43
CA ASN A 515 -1.18 12.98 25.62
C ASN A 515 -1.38 12.10 24.41
N ILE A 516 -0.34 11.36 24.03
CA ILE A 516 -0.39 10.45 22.88
C ILE A 516 -0.31 8.98 23.33
N TYR A 517 -1.01 8.11 22.60
CA TYR A 517 -1.03 6.68 22.85
C TYR A 517 -0.98 5.90 21.54
N PRO A 518 -0.18 4.81 21.43
CA PRO A 518 -0.04 4.06 20.19
C PRO A 518 -1.27 3.18 19.96
N ARG A 519 -1.80 3.22 18.75
CA ARG A 519 -2.87 2.33 18.28
C ARG A 519 -2.50 1.71 16.95
N LYS A 520 -3.07 0.57 16.68
CA LYS A 520 -3.05 -0.07 15.34
C LYS A 520 -4.09 0.60 14.45
N GLU A 521 -3.80 0.81 13.17
CA GLU A 521 -4.77 1.32 12.19
C GLU A 521 -5.91 0.32 12.01
N LYS A 522 -7.16 0.73 12.19
CA LYS A 522 -8.35 -0.15 12.23
C LYS A 522 -8.72 -0.48 10.81
N ASN A 523 -8.49 -0.63 9.84
CA ASN A 523 -9.01 -0.98 8.51
C ASN A 523 -7.89 -1.36 7.53
N VAL A 524 -6.71 -1.63 8.03
CA VAL A 524 -5.53 -1.91 7.22
C VAL A 524 -4.99 -3.29 7.57
N GLY A 525 -5.55 -4.34 7.01
CA GLY A 525 -5.03 -5.71 7.14
C GLY A 525 -4.89 -6.20 8.60
N ASP A 526 -3.74 -6.74 8.96
CA ASP A 526 -3.37 -7.18 10.32
C ASP A 526 -2.11 -6.42 10.78
N PRO A 527 -2.20 -5.11 11.10
CA PRO A 527 -1.05 -4.29 11.47
C PRO A 527 -0.51 -4.71 12.82
N LYS A 528 0.82 -4.85 12.92
CA LYS A 528 1.54 -5.13 14.16
C LYS A 528 2.36 -3.92 14.57
N ILE A 529 2.46 -3.69 15.90
CA ILE A 529 3.21 -2.58 16.50
C ILE A 529 4.05 -3.04 17.69
N ASP A 530 4.23 -4.34 17.86
CA ASP A 530 4.78 -4.98 19.04
C ASP A 530 6.24 -4.53 19.30
N SER A 531 7.09 -4.43 18.26
CA SER A 531 8.45 -3.86 18.42
C SER A 531 8.42 -2.37 18.79
N MET A 532 7.42 -1.63 18.34
CA MET A 532 7.30 -0.22 18.72
C MET A 532 6.81 -0.07 20.16
N MET A 533 5.94 -0.95 20.63
CA MET A 533 5.55 -1.01 22.03
C MET A 533 6.75 -1.36 22.90
N ALA A 534 7.52 -2.37 22.53
CA ALA A 534 8.76 -2.73 23.22
C ALA A 534 9.75 -1.54 23.25
N LEU A 535 9.95 -0.83 22.13
CA LEU A 535 10.78 0.38 22.07
C LEU A 535 10.31 1.46 23.06
N ILE A 536 9.00 1.75 23.06
CA ILE A 536 8.41 2.76 23.94
C ILE A 536 8.58 2.38 25.41
N MET A 537 8.41 1.09 25.76
CA MET A 537 8.62 0.59 27.13
C MET A 537 10.09 0.71 27.57
N ALA A 538 11.04 0.43 26.69
CA ALA A 538 12.46 0.66 26.97
C ALA A 538 12.74 2.15 27.21
N PHE A 539 12.19 3.04 26.40
CA PHE A 539 12.35 4.48 26.58
C PHE A 539 11.65 5.03 27.83
N ASN A 540 10.60 4.39 28.34
CA ASN A 540 10.05 4.72 29.65
C ASN A 540 11.11 4.54 30.75
N GLN A 541 11.86 3.44 30.71
CA GLN A 541 12.91 3.19 31.70
C GLN A 541 14.14 4.10 31.52
N ILE A 542 14.46 4.49 30.28
CA ILE A 542 15.50 5.48 29.98
C ILE A 542 15.16 6.83 30.65
N ILE A 543 13.90 7.27 30.57
CA ILE A 543 13.42 8.49 31.23
C ILE A 543 13.48 8.34 32.76
N GLN A 544 12.97 7.21 33.30
CA GLN A 544 12.90 7.01 34.75
C GLN A 544 14.31 6.93 35.41
N LYS A 545 15.27 6.36 34.73
CA LYS A 545 16.67 6.29 35.16
C LYS A 545 17.45 7.57 34.87
N ASP A 546 16.81 8.54 34.21
CA ASP A 546 17.39 9.84 33.85
C ASP A 546 18.79 9.74 33.19
N ILE A 547 18.92 8.76 32.31
CA ILE A 547 20.20 8.36 31.68
C ILE A 547 20.90 9.56 31.02
N GLU A 548 20.14 10.44 30.36
CA GLU A 548 20.71 11.59 29.66
C GLU A 548 21.33 12.62 30.63
N ASN A 549 20.61 12.99 31.68
CA ASN A 549 21.11 13.95 32.67
C ASN A 549 22.19 13.35 33.56
N THR A 550 22.05 12.09 33.94
CA THR A 550 23.07 11.37 34.74
C THR A 550 24.38 11.33 33.97
N TYR A 551 24.37 11.00 32.69
CA TYR A 551 25.56 11.00 31.84
C TYR A 551 26.21 12.40 31.76
N MET A 552 25.41 13.45 31.48
CA MET A 552 25.90 14.83 31.37
C MET A 552 26.46 15.36 32.69
N TYR A 553 25.88 15.00 33.85
CA TYR A 553 26.36 15.40 35.16
C TYR A 553 27.75 14.84 35.43
N TYR A 554 27.99 13.57 35.16
CA TYR A 554 29.27 12.92 35.44
C TYR A 554 30.37 13.32 34.45
N ASN A 555 30.06 13.45 33.16
CA ASN A 555 31.04 13.92 32.16
C ASN A 555 31.51 15.36 32.40
N ASN A 556 30.68 16.23 33.00
CA ASN A 556 31.05 17.62 33.29
C ASN A 556 31.82 17.79 34.61
N ASN A 557 31.82 16.78 35.50
CA ASN A 557 32.35 16.91 36.84
C ASN A 557 33.59 16.04 37.17
N ASP A 558 33.95 15.07 36.31
CA ASP A 558 35.09 14.18 36.59
C ASP A 558 35.89 13.78 35.34
N GLU A 559 37.19 14.10 35.36
CA GLU A 559 38.15 13.65 34.33
C GLU A 559 38.63 12.20 34.56
N GLY A 560 37.80 11.28 35.03
CA GLY A 560 38.31 9.93 35.32
C GLY A 560 37.31 8.80 35.59
N MET A 561 36.03 9.07 35.78
CA MET A 561 35.04 8.00 35.98
C MET A 561 34.38 7.58 34.68
N ASN A 562 34.36 6.27 34.43
CA ASN A 562 33.63 5.72 33.31
C ASN A 562 32.12 5.69 33.66
N PHE A 563 31.26 6.19 32.79
CA PHE A 563 29.80 6.18 32.98
C PHE A 563 29.24 4.79 33.34
N ASN A 564 29.87 3.73 32.80
CA ASN A 564 29.52 2.35 33.10
C ASN A 564 29.66 2.00 34.59
N ASP A 565 30.58 2.65 35.31
CA ASP A 565 30.81 2.41 36.75
C ASP A 565 29.72 3.05 37.62
N VAL A 566 29.02 4.07 37.07
CA VAL A 566 27.99 4.84 37.80
C VAL A 566 26.60 4.23 37.63
N VAL A 567 26.31 3.66 36.45
CA VAL A 567 24.99 3.07 36.16
C VAL A 567 24.79 1.75 36.90
N LEU A 568 25.85 1.11 37.38
CA LEU A 568 25.79 -0.13 38.17
C LEU A 568 25.35 0.07 39.65
N ASP A 569 25.32 1.31 40.16
CA ASP A 569 24.94 1.62 41.54
C ASP A 569 23.46 2.04 41.72
N PHE A 570 22.63 1.93 40.66
CA PHE A 570 21.20 2.17 40.65
C PHE A 570 20.46 0.84 40.41
#